data_08323a027c77e392fcf3a2c6acc47c30
#
_entry.id   08323a027c77e392fcf3a2c6acc47c30
#
_cell.length_a   1.000
_cell.length_b   1.000
_cell.length_c   1.000
_cell.angle_alpha   90.00
_cell.angle_beta   90.00
_cell.angle_gamma   90.00
#
_symmetry.space_group_name_H-M   'P 1'
#
loop_
_entity.id
_entity.type
_entity.pdbx_description
1 polymer ?
#
loop_
_entity_poly.entity_id
_entity_poly.type
_entity_poly.pdbx_seq_one_letter_code
_entity_poly.pdbx_strand_id
1 'polypeptide(L)'
;MRAYIPLLALALLAFPAFAQDPSGGCGPNEGQYDVSTDKKNHPAAQPESGKALVYVIEDIEQGPTMRVGLDGAWVGANKGKSYFFFPVDAGDHQLCTNWQSGVFKKAAQRIGSATALKAEVGKVYYFRIQVYERGERDHTVKLEPVEAAEGQFLVSSSWYSTSHAKK
;
A
#
# COMPACT_ATOMS: atom_id res chain seq x y z
N MET A 1 -54.70 35.25 -25.37
CA MET A 1 -54.25 34.17 -24.49
C MET A 1 -52.74 34.10 -24.62
N ARG A 2 -51.98 34.52 -23.57
CA ARG A 2 -50.52 34.51 -23.56
C ARG A 2 -50.09 33.32 -22.68
N ALA A 3 -49.46 32.32 -23.32
CA ALA A 3 -48.93 31.17 -22.63
C ALA A 3 -47.56 31.52 -22.01
N TYR A 4 -47.41 31.39 -20.69
CA TYR A 4 -46.14 31.50 -19.98
C TYR A 4 -45.51 30.11 -19.90
N ILE A 5 -44.32 29.96 -20.49
CA ILE A 5 -43.49 28.77 -20.37
C ILE A 5 -42.56 28.99 -19.16
N PRO A 6 -42.59 28.17 -18.12
CA PRO A 6 -41.62 28.29 -17.03
C PRO A 6 -40.27 27.72 -17.47
N LEU A 7 -39.24 28.54 -17.44
CA LEU A 7 -37.85 28.11 -17.56
C LEU A 7 -37.44 27.31 -16.29
N LEU A 8 -37.26 26.01 -16.46
CA LEU A 8 -36.69 25.15 -15.42
C LEU A 8 -35.19 25.36 -15.42
N ALA A 9 -34.68 26.07 -14.42
CA ALA A 9 -33.23 26.23 -14.21
C ALA A 9 -32.66 24.92 -13.63
N LEU A 10 -31.93 24.16 -14.46
CA LEU A 10 -31.18 22.97 -14.04
C LEU A 10 -29.92 23.42 -13.31
N ALA A 11 -29.93 23.39 -11.98
CA ALA A 11 -28.74 23.65 -11.17
C ALA A 11 -27.77 22.43 -11.27
N LEU A 12 -26.71 22.59 -12.05
CA LEU A 12 -25.58 21.67 -12.09
C LEU A 12 -24.81 21.78 -10.77
N LEU A 13 -25.00 20.81 -9.87
CA LEU A 13 -24.17 20.63 -8.70
C LEU A 13 -22.78 20.15 -9.17
N ALA A 14 -21.83 21.08 -9.30
CA ALA A 14 -20.43 20.75 -9.50
C ALA A 14 -19.89 20.17 -8.19
N PHE A 15 -19.75 18.86 -8.09
CA PHE A 15 -18.95 18.23 -7.05
C PHE A 15 -17.48 18.64 -7.27
N PRO A 16 -16.78 19.11 -6.24
CA PRO A 16 -15.35 19.33 -6.37
C PRO A 16 -14.69 17.95 -6.57
N ALA A 17 -14.22 17.70 -7.79
CA ALA A 17 -13.28 16.63 -8.03
C ALA A 17 -12.01 17.01 -7.25
N PHE A 18 -11.75 16.35 -6.13
CA PHE A 18 -10.44 16.38 -5.50
C PHE A 18 -9.48 15.77 -6.51
N ALA A 19 -8.79 16.63 -7.26
CA ALA A 19 -7.66 16.22 -8.06
C ALA A 19 -6.61 15.65 -7.07
N GLN A 20 -6.53 14.33 -6.97
CA GLN A 20 -5.43 13.67 -6.29
C GLN A 20 -4.17 14.07 -7.06
N ASP A 21 -3.25 14.72 -6.37
CA ASP A 21 -1.95 15.07 -6.92
C ASP A 21 -1.25 13.77 -7.32
N PRO A 22 -1.01 13.49 -8.62
CA PRO A 22 -0.35 12.26 -9.06
C PRO A 22 1.10 12.16 -8.58
N SER A 23 1.65 13.23 -8.00
CA SER A 23 2.93 13.22 -7.31
C SER A 23 2.80 12.89 -5.81
N GLY A 24 1.57 12.67 -5.32
CA GLY A 24 1.28 12.35 -3.95
C GLY A 24 2.04 11.09 -3.53
N GLY A 25 3.08 11.29 -2.71
CA GLY A 25 3.88 10.21 -2.17
C GLY A 25 2.99 9.24 -1.39
N CYS A 26 3.53 8.09 -1.05
CA CYS A 26 2.85 7.03 -0.30
C CYS A 26 2.25 7.46 1.04
N GLY A 27 2.60 8.63 1.51
CA GLY A 27 2.22 9.22 2.78
C GLY A 27 3.19 10.32 3.17
N PRO A 28 3.02 10.96 4.33
CA PRO A 28 3.94 11.98 4.80
C PRO A 28 5.38 11.44 4.87
N ASN A 29 6.34 12.18 4.34
CA ASN A 29 7.74 11.76 4.25
C ASN A 29 8.39 11.41 5.61
N GLU A 30 7.84 11.93 6.70
CA GLU A 30 8.37 11.79 8.06
C GLU A 30 7.85 10.55 8.80
N GLY A 31 6.85 9.83 8.25
CA GLY A 31 6.33 8.62 8.87
C GLY A 31 7.43 7.59 9.05
N GLN A 32 7.73 7.22 10.29
CA GLN A 32 8.65 6.14 10.64
C GLN A 32 7.94 5.08 11.47
N TYR A 33 8.40 3.84 11.35
CA TYR A 33 7.83 2.69 12.07
C TYR A 33 8.90 1.95 12.85
N ASP A 34 8.53 1.51 14.04
CA ASP A 34 9.19 0.40 14.71
C ASP A 34 8.50 -0.89 14.26
N VAL A 35 9.29 -1.82 13.76
CA VAL A 35 8.81 -3.09 13.21
C VAL A 35 9.36 -4.25 14.00
N SER A 36 8.47 -5.11 14.47
CA SER A 36 8.78 -6.39 15.09
C SER A 36 8.33 -7.54 14.19
N THR A 37 9.11 -8.61 14.13
CA THR A 37 8.80 -9.81 13.36
C THR A 37 8.64 -11.02 14.26
N ASP A 38 7.56 -11.78 14.05
CA ASP A 38 7.31 -13.04 14.74
C ASP A 38 7.61 -14.20 13.77
N LYS A 39 8.56 -15.06 14.18
CA LYS A 39 8.99 -16.23 13.41
C LYS A 39 8.17 -17.48 13.71
N LYS A 40 7.35 -17.45 14.73
CA LYS A 40 6.63 -18.62 15.23
C LYS A 40 5.14 -18.60 14.85
N ASN A 41 4.56 -17.42 14.83
CA ASN A 41 3.16 -17.25 14.50
C ASN A 41 3.02 -16.74 13.07
N HIS A 42 2.15 -17.41 12.31
CA HIS A 42 1.81 -17.04 10.93
C HIS A 42 0.29 -16.79 10.85
N PRO A 43 -0.20 -15.67 11.41
CA PRO A 43 -1.61 -15.39 11.40
C PRO A 43 -2.11 -15.25 9.95
N ALA A 44 -3.25 -15.87 9.68
CA ALA A 44 -4.00 -15.70 8.45
C ALA A 44 -5.32 -15.01 8.78
N ALA A 45 -5.66 -13.99 8.00
CA ALA A 45 -6.92 -13.27 8.14
C ALA A 45 -7.86 -13.61 7.00
N GLN A 46 -9.15 -13.37 7.24
CA GLN A 46 -10.19 -13.38 6.22
C GLN A 46 -10.67 -11.94 6.00
N PRO A 47 -11.16 -11.60 4.82
CA PRO A 47 -11.77 -10.31 4.58
C PRO A 47 -12.90 -10.03 5.58
N GLU A 48 -12.90 -8.83 6.15
CA GLU A 48 -14.01 -8.33 6.95
C GLU A 48 -15.26 -8.10 6.07
N SER A 49 -16.43 -8.09 6.71
CA SER A 49 -17.69 -7.83 5.97
C SER A 49 -17.62 -6.49 5.24
N GLY A 50 -17.89 -6.51 3.95
CA GLY A 50 -17.88 -5.33 3.07
C GLY A 50 -16.49 -4.88 2.62
N LYS A 51 -15.41 -5.57 3.04
CA LYS A 51 -14.02 -5.22 2.70
C LYS A 51 -13.31 -6.28 1.87
N ALA A 52 -12.21 -5.89 1.28
CA ALA A 52 -11.16 -6.78 0.78
C ALA A 52 -10.03 -6.89 1.81
N LEU A 53 -9.13 -7.82 1.60
CA LEU A 53 -7.93 -8.01 2.43
C LEU A 53 -6.69 -7.93 1.53
N VAL A 54 -5.71 -7.15 1.97
CA VAL A 54 -4.43 -7.00 1.27
C VAL A 54 -3.31 -7.57 2.14
N TYR A 55 -2.54 -8.49 1.57
CA TYR A 55 -1.26 -8.95 2.10
C TYR A 55 -0.13 -8.25 1.38
N VAL A 56 0.83 -7.72 2.13
CA VAL A 56 2.07 -7.19 1.57
C VAL A 56 3.23 -7.97 2.14
N ILE A 57 4.04 -8.52 1.26
CA ILE A 57 5.15 -9.44 1.58
C ILE A 57 6.46 -8.80 1.11
N GLU A 58 7.43 -8.67 2.00
CA GLU A 58 8.81 -8.35 1.66
C GLU A 58 9.60 -9.67 1.56
N ASP A 59 9.99 -10.02 0.34
CA ASP A 59 10.71 -11.27 0.06
C ASP A 59 12.24 -11.03 -0.03
N ILE A 60 12.79 -10.35 0.99
CA ILE A 60 14.21 -10.01 1.05
C ILE A 60 14.75 -10.43 2.40
N GLU A 61 15.61 -11.44 2.42
CA GLU A 61 16.30 -11.84 3.65
C GLU A 61 17.21 -10.71 4.15
N GLN A 62 17.07 -10.31 5.42
CA GLN A 62 17.75 -9.16 5.99
C GLN A 62 17.47 -7.80 5.30
N GLY A 63 16.33 -7.69 4.62
CA GLY A 63 15.90 -6.47 3.94
C GLY A 63 15.72 -5.28 4.90
N PRO A 64 15.67 -4.07 4.33
CA PRO A 64 15.42 -2.84 5.09
C PRO A 64 13.98 -2.80 5.61
N THR A 65 13.67 -1.82 6.44
CA THR A 65 12.26 -1.52 6.75
C THR A 65 11.61 -0.85 5.55
N MET A 66 10.58 -1.50 5.00
CA MET A 66 9.76 -1.00 3.89
C MET A 66 8.42 -0.53 4.42
N ARG A 67 8.10 0.75 4.23
CA ARG A 67 6.79 1.32 4.56
C ARG A 67 5.82 1.03 3.44
N VAL A 68 4.56 0.83 3.80
CA VAL A 68 3.47 0.64 2.85
C VAL A 68 2.42 1.70 3.07
N GLY A 69 2.00 2.32 1.99
CA GLY A 69 0.95 3.34 1.97
C GLY A 69 -0.24 2.91 1.13
N LEU A 70 -1.41 3.42 1.50
CA LEU A 70 -2.67 3.28 0.78
C LEU A 70 -3.26 4.68 0.63
N ASP A 71 -3.54 5.11 -0.58
CA ASP A 71 -4.21 6.38 -0.91
C ASP A 71 -3.57 7.61 -0.23
N GLY A 72 -2.22 7.64 -0.16
CA GLY A 72 -1.46 8.72 0.42
C GLY A 72 -1.31 8.70 1.94
N ALA A 73 -1.73 7.63 2.61
CA ALA A 73 -1.55 7.43 4.04
C ALA A 73 -0.72 6.17 4.33
N TRP A 74 0.19 6.22 5.30
CA TRP A 74 0.93 5.03 5.73
C TRP A 74 0.02 4.07 6.51
N VAL A 75 -0.01 2.80 6.11
CA VAL A 75 -0.82 1.74 6.74
C VAL A 75 -0.01 0.74 7.54
N GLY A 76 1.32 0.67 7.31
CA GLY A 76 2.20 -0.24 8.03
C GLY A 76 3.59 -0.30 7.44
N ALA A 77 4.39 -1.25 7.94
CA ALA A 77 5.74 -1.51 7.45
C ALA A 77 6.14 -2.97 7.65
N ASN A 78 6.97 -3.47 6.72
CA ASN A 78 7.68 -4.74 6.80
C ASN A 78 9.15 -4.54 7.15
N LYS A 79 9.82 -5.59 7.63
CA LYS A 79 11.27 -5.59 7.82
C LYS A 79 11.83 -6.98 7.55
N GLY A 80 12.69 -7.06 6.54
CA GLY A 80 13.27 -8.32 6.12
C GLY A 80 12.22 -9.27 5.53
N LYS A 81 12.48 -10.56 5.55
CA LYS A 81 11.57 -11.59 5.01
C LYS A 81 10.30 -11.71 5.83
N SER A 82 9.36 -10.77 5.63
CA SER A 82 8.15 -10.70 6.45
C SER A 82 6.92 -10.22 5.67
N TYR A 83 5.75 -10.46 6.24
CA TYR A 83 4.47 -9.99 5.72
C TYR A 83 3.62 -9.34 6.81
N PHE A 84 2.71 -8.49 6.41
CA PHE A 84 1.57 -8.05 7.20
C PHE A 84 0.34 -7.94 6.29
N PHE A 85 -0.81 -7.74 6.88
CA PHE A 85 -2.05 -7.59 6.14
C PHE A 85 -2.94 -6.51 6.76
N PHE A 86 -3.83 -5.95 5.94
CA PHE A 86 -4.79 -4.94 6.37
C PHE A 86 -6.06 -5.00 5.51
N PRO A 87 -7.23 -4.65 6.09
CA PRO A 87 -8.46 -4.53 5.33
C PRO A 87 -8.44 -3.26 4.47
N VAL A 88 -9.13 -3.33 3.32
CA VAL A 88 -9.33 -2.19 2.42
C VAL A 88 -10.80 -2.16 1.96
N ASP A 89 -11.36 -0.98 1.81
CA ASP A 89 -12.70 -0.82 1.26
C ASP A 89 -12.74 -1.26 -0.21
N ALA A 90 -13.92 -1.60 -0.73
CA ALA A 90 -14.04 -1.89 -2.15
C ALA A 90 -13.93 -0.60 -2.98
N GLY A 91 -13.21 -0.67 -4.10
CA GLY A 91 -13.01 0.48 -4.98
C GLY A 91 -11.63 0.51 -5.61
N ASP A 92 -11.32 1.63 -6.23
CA ASP A 92 -10.03 1.90 -6.85
C ASP A 92 -9.11 2.57 -5.82
N HIS A 93 -7.93 1.97 -5.61
CA HIS A 93 -6.94 2.39 -4.64
C HIS A 93 -5.55 2.48 -5.26
N GLN A 94 -4.68 3.24 -4.62
CA GLN A 94 -3.26 3.29 -4.93
C GLN A 94 -2.47 2.74 -3.75
N LEU A 95 -1.82 1.60 -3.97
CA LEU A 95 -0.82 1.07 -3.06
C LEU A 95 0.55 1.60 -3.43
N CYS A 96 1.37 1.84 -2.42
CA CYS A 96 2.74 2.20 -2.66
C CYS A 96 3.66 1.70 -1.54
N THR A 97 4.94 1.63 -1.84
CA THR A 97 5.98 1.29 -0.88
C THR A 97 7.14 2.26 -0.99
N ASN A 98 7.80 2.49 0.13
CA ASN A 98 9.00 3.29 0.20
C ASN A 98 9.93 2.76 1.30
N TRP A 99 11.23 2.84 1.07
CA TRP A 99 12.24 2.46 2.03
C TRP A 99 12.28 3.43 3.23
N GLN A 100 12.22 2.90 4.43
CA GLN A 100 12.47 3.65 5.65
C GLN A 100 13.96 3.60 6.00
N SER A 101 14.73 4.62 5.66
CA SER A 101 16.16 4.66 5.99
C SER A 101 16.49 5.77 6.97
N GLY A 102 17.31 5.43 7.99
CA GLY A 102 17.94 6.42 8.87
C GLY A 102 19.22 7.03 8.29
N VAL A 103 19.92 6.31 7.43
CA VAL A 103 21.28 6.67 6.96
C VAL A 103 21.27 7.41 5.62
N PHE A 104 20.28 7.14 4.75
CA PHE A 104 20.19 7.70 3.40
C PHE A 104 18.90 8.48 3.18
N LYS A 105 18.51 9.35 4.11
CA LYS A 105 17.23 10.09 4.05
C LYS A 105 16.91 10.69 2.68
N LYS A 106 17.90 11.29 2.00
CA LYS A 106 17.69 11.92 0.68
C LYS A 106 17.58 10.93 -0.47
N ALA A 107 18.26 9.79 -0.41
CA ALA A 107 18.17 8.75 -1.43
C ALA A 107 16.92 7.87 -1.22
N ALA A 108 16.59 7.55 0.03
CA ALA A 108 15.42 6.74 0.38
C ALA A 108 14.08 7.38 -0.05
N GLN A 109 13.99 8.70 -0.07
CA GLN A 109 12.81 9.42 -0.54
C GLN A 109 12.52 9.22 -2.04
N ARG A 110 13.51 8.79 -2.81
CA ARG A 110 13.40 8.56 -4.26
C ARG A 110 13.17 7.10 -4.64
N ILE A 111 13.37 6.18 -3.69
CA ILE A 111 13.21 4.74 -3.91
C ILE A 111 11.85 4.33 -3.41
N GLY A 112 10.90 4.37 -4.29
CA GLY A 112 9.54 3.98 -4.03
C GLY A 112 8.93 3.31 -5.25
N SER A 113 7.84 2.61 -5.05
CA SER A 113 7.02 2.01 -6.10
C SER A 113 5.55 2.19 -5.76
N ALA A 114 4.75 2.41 -6.77
CA ALA A 114 3.31 2.49 -6.63
C ALA A 114 2.63 1.56 -7.64
N THR A 115 1.48 1.01 -7.25
CA THR A 115 0.65 0.15 -8.09
C THR A 115 -0.82 0.40 -7.80
N ALA A 116 -1.65 0.28 -8.83
CA ALA A 116 -3.10 0.36 -8.67
C ALA A 116 -3.66 -0.94 -8.08
N LEU A 117 -4.69 -0.82 -7.26
CA LEU A 117 -5.48 -1.92 -6.74
C LEU A 117 -6.96 -1.62 -6.99
N LYS A 118 -7.64 -2.49 -7.73
CA LYS A 118 -9.09 -2.51 -7.78
C LYS A 118 -9.60 -3.54 -6.79
N ALA A 119 -10.01 -3.08 -5.61
CA ALA A 119 -10.45 -3.94 -4.53
C ALA A 119 -11.92 -4.32 -4.69
N GLU A 120 -12.22 -5.60 -4.52
CA GLU A 120 -13.56 -6.17 -4.55
C GLU A 120 -13.88 -6.80 -3.19
N VAL A 121 -15.12 -6.64 -2.72
CA VAL A 121 -15.59 -7.20 -1.45
C VAL A 121 -15.32 -8.71 -1.37
N GLY A 122 -14.75 -9.16 -0.25
CA GLY A 122 -14.48 -10.56 0.03
C GLY A 122 -13.26 -11.14 -0.70
N LYS A 123 -12.55 -10.34 -1.48
CA LYS A 123 -11.33 -10.77 -2.17
C LYS A 123 -10.09 -10.58 -1.31
N VAL A 124 -9.10 -11.44 -1.56
CA VAL A 124 -7.76 -11.37 -0.96
C VAL A 124 -6.76 -11.07 -2.06
N TYR A 125 -5.92 -10.07 -1.83
CA TYR A 125 -4.89 -9.62 -2.74
C TYR A 125 -3.52 -9.79 -2.10
N TYR A 126 -2.53 -10.17 -2.90
CA TYR A 126 -1.15 -10.35 -2.47
C TYR A 126 -0.24 -9.46 -3.29
N PHE A 127 0.63 -8.73 -2.59
CA PHE A 127 1.64 -7.87 -3.20
C PHE A 127 3.00 -8.22 -2.64
N ARG A 128 4.00 -8.32 -3.53
CA ARG A 128 5.38 -8.56 -3.17
C ARG A 128 6.21 -7.30 -3.32
N ILE A 129 7.02 -7.00 -2.31
CA ILE A 129 8.05 -5.97 -2.36
C ILE A 129 9.36 -6.64 -2.74
N GLN A 130 9.98 -6.18 -3.82
CA GLN A 130 11.30 -6.61 -4.26
C GLN A 130 12.22 -5.42 -4.40
N VAL A 131 13.50 -5.62 -4.07
CA VAL A 131 14.57 -4.65 -4.31
C VAL A 131 15.48 -5.21 -5.38
N TYR A 132 15.69 -4.43 -6.41
CA TYR A 132 16.61 -4.77 -7.49
C TYR A 132 17.83 -3.88 -7.41
N GLU A 133 19.01 -4.48 -7.44
CA GLU A 133 20.28 -3.77 -7.53
C GLU A 133 20.66 -3.60 -8.99
N ARG A 134 20.83 -2.37 -9.44
CA ARG A 134 21.30 -2.03 -10.80
C ARG A 134 22.78 -1.61 -10.84
N GLY A 135 23.51 -1.85 -9.76
CA GLY A 135 24.89 -1.45 -9.57
C GLY A 135 25.16 -1.14 -8.09
N GLU A 136 26.38 -0.76 -7.76
CA GLU A 136 26.80 -0.58 -6.35
C GLU A 136 26.00 0.47 -5.54
N ARG A 137 25.24 1.36 -6.22
CA ARG A 137 24.51 2.46 -5.58
C ARG A 137 23.12 2.71 -6.15
N ASP A 138 22.66 1.88 -7.09
CA ASP A 138 21.35 2.05 -7.72
C ASP A 138 20.42 0.89 -7.33
N HIS A 139 19.54 1.18 -6.39
CA HIS A 139 18.52 0.24 -5.93
C HIS A 139 17.16 0.69 -6.44
N THR A 140 16.40 -0.23 -7.00
CA THR A 140 15.01 -0.02 -7.42
C THR A 140 14.09 -0.89 -6.60
N VAL A 141 13.04 -0.30 -6.05
CA VAL A 141 11.98 -1.03 -5.34
C VAL A 141 10.82 -1.25 -6.30
N LYS A 142 10.23 -2.43 -6.24
CA LYS A 142 8.98 -2.75 -6.92
C LYS A 142 7.96 -3.30 -5.93
N LEU A 143 6.73 -2.87 -6.08
CA LEU A 143 5.54 -3.41 -5.42
C LEU A 143 4.69 -4.04 -6.51
N GLU A 144 4.65 -5.36 -6.57
CA GLU A 144 4.04 -6.12 -7.65
C GLU A 144 2.92 -7.01 -7.13
N PRO A 145 1.76 -7.04 -7.79
CA PRO A 145 0.75 -8.04 -7.49
C PRO A 145 1.28 -9.43 -7.83
N VAL A 146 0.95 -10.41 -7.01
CA VAL A 146 1.26 -11.82 -7.27
C VAL A 146 -0.02 -12.65 -7.21
N GLU A 147 -0.02 -13.78 -7.94
CA GLU A 147 -1.12 -14.71 -7.94
C GLU A 147 -1.35 -15.33 -6.56
N ALA A 148 -2.59 -15.73 -6.27
CA ALA A 148 -2.98 -16.21 -4.95
C ALA A 148 -2.12 -17.39 -4.46
N ALA A 149 -1.79 -18.34 -5.33
CA ALA A 149 -0.95 -19.49 -4.98
C ALA A 149 0.47 -19.07 -4.59
N GLU A 150 1.09 -18.15 -5.35
CA GLU A 150 2.40 -17.58 -5.03
C GLU A 150 2.34 -16.77 -3.74
N GLY A 151 1.32 -15.92 -3.57
CA GLY A 151 1.12 -15.11 -2.38
C GLY A 151 1.00 -15.95 -1.11
N GLN A 152 0.21 -17.02 -1.13
CA GLN A 152 0.08 -17.96 -0.01
C GLN A 152 1.40 -18.67 0.31
N PHE A 153 2.16 -19.08 -0.71
CA PHE A 153 3.48 -19.66 -0.52
C PHE A 153 4.45 -18.67 0.14
N LEU A 154 4.49 -17.43 -0.34
CA LEU A 154 5.33 -16.37 0.22
C LEU A 154 4.96 -16.05 1.68
N VAL A 155 3.67 -15.96 2.00
CA VAL A 155 3.18 -15.77 3.38
C VAL A 155 3.64 -16.93 4.27
N SER A 156 3.49 -18.18 3.82
CA SER A 156 3.87 -19.36 4.61
C SER A 156 5.38 -19.46 4.88
N SER A 157 6.20 -18.87 4.00
CA SER A 157 7.67 -18.87 4.08
C SER A 157 8.25 -17.60 4.72
N SER A 158 7.42 -16.63 5.08
CA SER A 158 7.81 -15.34 5.65
C SER A 158 7.35 -15.21 7.10
N TRP A 159 7.94 -14.29 7.85
CA TRP A 159 7.57 -14.00 9.23
C TRP A 159 6.43 -12.98 9.29
N TYR A 160 5.64 -13.02 10.35
CA TYR A 160 4.60 -12.01 10.56
C TYR A 160 5.20 -10.71 11.10
N SER A 161 4.89 -9.58 10.46
CA SER A 161 5.30 -8.24 10.88
C SER A 161 4.19 -7.51 11.60
N THR A 162 4.55 -6.90 12.73
CA THR A 162 3.75 -5.85 13.38
C THR A 162 4.53 -4.56 13.37
N SER A 163 3.85 -3.45 13.08
CA SER A 163 4.48 -2.14 13.01
C SER A 163 3.72 -1.09 13.79
N HIS A 164 4.46 -0.18 14.44
CA HIS A 164 3.91 0.95 15.18
C HIS A 164 4.57 2.23 14.70
N ALA A 165 3.77 3.26 14.40
CA ALA A 165 4.32 4.57 14.04
C ALA A 165 5.15 5.13 15.20
N LYS A 166 6.35 5.63 14.90
CA LYS A 166 7.17 6.34 15.88
C LYS A 166 6.53 7.70 16.19
N LYS A 167 6.49 8.01 17.45
CA LYS A 167 6.06 9.34 17.96
C LYS A 167 7.14 10.37 17.74
#